data_753e19e34155553ca58cc584765bca38
#
_entry.id   753e19e34155553ca58cc584765bca38
#
_cell.length_a   1.000
_cell.length_b   1.000
_cell.length_c   1.000
_cell.angle_alpha   90.00
_cell.angle_beta   90.00
_cell.angle_gamma   90.00
#
_symmetry.space_group_name_H-M   'P 1'
#
loop_
_entity.id
_entity.type
_entity.pdbx_description
1 polymer ?
#
loop_
_entity_poly.entity_id
_entity_poly.type
_entity_poly.pdbx_seq_one_letter_code
_entity_poly.pdbx_strand_id
1 'polypeptide(L)'
;MTTFTKIIDKFRQEAWSERDKGFRFERLMQAYLKTTALYEGRFEEVWLWTEFPSHNQFGGKDLGIDLVAKTFAGEYWAIQCKCYADDNYITKADVDTFLSTSSKTFEVEDIEHAFAQRLWISTTNKWNSAAELTIKNQTPPVTRLNLIDLEADNVDWEKLEHGLYGKASRPQPFSIMEHQQ
;
A
#
# COMPACT_ATOMS: atom_id res chain seq x y z
N MET A 1 21.66 -1.14 8.27
CA MET A 1 20.52 -0.54 7.54
C MET A 1 20.14 -1.45 6.38
N THR A 2 18.87 -1.84 6.32
CA THR A 2 18.39 -2.72 5.27
C THR A 2 18.25 -1.98 3.94
N THR A 3 18.14 -2.73 2.85
CA THR A 3 17.92 -2.14 1.53
C THR A 3 16.62 -1.37 1.49
N PHE A 4 15.57 -1.92 2.11
CA PHE A 4 14.28 -1.22 2.21
C PHE A 4 14.43 0.14 2.89
N THR A 5 15.11 0.17 4.03
CA THR A 5 15.30 1.41 4.80
C THR A 5 16.09 2.44 3.99
N LYS A 6 17.08 2.00 3.22
CA LYS A 6 17.84 2.92 2.35
C LYS A 6 16.95 3.58 1.32
N ILE A 7 16.01 2.84 0.74
CA ILE A 7 15.10 3.39 -0.25
C ILE A 7 14.14 4.39 0.41
N ILE A 8 13.64 4.08 1.59
CA ILE A 8 12.76 5.00 2.30
C ILE A 8 13.50 6.28 2.69
N ASP A 9 14.74 6.18 3.12
CA ASP A 9 15.56 7.36 3.41
C ASP A 9 15.80 8.19 2.16
N LYS A 10 16.00 7.53 1.02
CA LYS A 10 16.13 8.22 -0.27
C LYS A 10 14.87 9.01 -0.58
N PHE A 11 13.70 8.42 -0.37
CA PHE A 11 12.43 9.13 -0.59
C PHE A 11 12.32 10.35 0.33
N ARG A 12 12.72 10.21 1.59
CA ARG A 12 12.71 11.33 2.54
C ARG A 12 13.61 12.47 2.10
N GLN A 13 14.74 12.15 1.50
CA GLN A 13 15.71 13.15 1.05
C GLN A 13 15.32 13.79 -0.27
N GLU A 14 14.74 13.04 -1.19
CA GLU A 14 14.47 13.50 -2.54
C GLU A 14 13.07 14.06 -2.73
N ALA A 15 12.15 13.74 -1.85
CA ALA A 15 10.77 14.17 -2.01
C ALA A 15 10.65 15.69 -1.85
N TRP A 16 9.83 16.30 -2.67
CA TRP A 16 9.59 17.74 -2.67
C TRP A 16 8.65 18.17 -1.55
N SER A 17 7.88 17.22 -1.00
CA SER A 17 6.88 17.47 0.01
C SER A 17 6.52 16.17 0.69
N GLU A 18 5.76 16.25 1.79
CA GLU A 18 5.23 15.07 2.45
C GLU A 18 4.28 14.30 1.53
N ARG A 19 3.53 15.02 0.71
CA ARG A 19 2.64 14.40 -0.26
C ARG A 19 3.41 13.62 -1.32
N ASP A 20 4.50 14.18 -1.83
CA ASP A 20 5.35 13.52 -2.81
C ASP A 20 6.00 12.27 -2.21
N LYS A 21 6.47 12.37 -0.97
CA LYS A 21 7.05 11.23 -0.26
C LYS A 21 6.02 10.10 -0.13
N GLY A 22 4.81 10.45 0.28
CA GLY A 22 3.72 9.49 0.42
C GLY A 22 3.39 8.82 -0.90
N PHE A 23 3.33 9.60 -1.96
CA PHE A 23 3.02 9.07 -3.29
C PHE A 23 4.10 8.10 -3.78
N ARG A 24 5.37 8.43 -3.55
CA ARG A 24 6.49 7.52 -3.91
C ARG A 24 6.36 6.21 -3.16
N PHE A 25 6.00 6.27 -1.89
CA PHE A 25 5.81 5.07 -1.09
C PHE A 25 4.63 4.23 -1.60
N GLU A 26 3.52 4.88 -1.93
CA GLU A 26 2.35 4.18 -2.49
C GLU A 26 2.71 3.46 -3.78
N ARG A 27 3.46 4.12 -4.67
CA ARG A 27 3.89 3.51 -5.92
C ARG A 27 4.79 2.30 -5.67
N LEU A 28 5.68 2.40 -4.69
CA LEU A 28 6.55 1.29 -4.33
C LEU A 28 5.73 0.12 -3.79
N MET A 29 4.74 0.40 -2.94
CA MET A 29 3.88 -0.64 -2.38
C MET A 29 2.99 -1.27 -3.45
N GLN A 30 2.52 -0.49 -4.41
CA GLN A 30 1.78 -1.02 -5.54
C GLN A 30 2.62 -2.06 -6.30
N ALA A 31 3.86 -1.73 -6.61
CA ALA A 31 4.77 -2.65 -7.29
C ALA A 31 5.09 -3.87 -6.42
N TYR A 32 5.29 -3.65 -5.13
CA TYR A 32 5.57 -4.72 -4.18
C TYR A 32 4.42 -5.74 -4.16
N LEU A 33 3.19 -5.27 -4.03
CA LEU A 33 2.04 -6.16 -3.93
C LEU A 33 1.81 -6.95 -5.22
N LYS A 34 2.17 -6.39 -6.37
CA LYS A 34 2.03 -7.08 -7.64
C LYS A 34 3.08 -8.16 -7.85
N THR A 35 4.24 -8.04 -7.21
CA THR A 35 5.42 -8.84 -7.58
C THR A 35 5.99 -9.70 -6.47
N THR A 36 5.67 -9.41 -5.20
CA THR A 36 6.25 -10.18 -4.11
C THR A 36 5.68 -11.59 -4.06
N ALA A 37 6.54 -12.55 -3.67
CA ALA A 37 6.12 -13.94 -3.53
C ALA A 37 4.97 -14.13 -2.55
N LEU A 38 4.88 -13.26 -1.53
CA LEU A 38 3.82 -13.32 -0.54
C LEU A 38 2.43 -13.15 -1.17
N TYR A 39 2.32 -12.29 -2.19
CA TYR A 39 1.04 -11.98 -2.82
C TYR A 39 0.99 -12.36 -4.29
N GLU A 40 2.08 -12.93 -4.82
CA GLU A 40 2.13 -13.35 -6.21
C GLU A 40 1.01 -14.33 -6.52
N GLY A 41 0.30 -14.09 -7.62
CA GLY A 41 -0.81 -14.94 -8.00
C GLY A 41 -2.10 -14.66 -7.24
N ARG A 42 -2.09 -13.74 -6.26
CA ARG A 42 -3.29 -13.40 -5.53
C ARG A 42 -4.05 -12.25 -6.17
N PHE A 43 -3.32 -11.21 -6.62
CA PHE A 43 -3.96 -10.01 -7.14
C PHE A 43 -3.98 -9.99 -8.66
N GLU A 44 -5.18 -9.84 -9.21
CA GLU A 44 -5.37 -9.58 -10.63
C GLU A 44 -4.97 -8.15 -10.96
N GLU A 45 -5.27 -7.21 -10.04
CA GLU A 45 -4.99 -5.80 -10.22
C GLU A 45 -4.67 -5.15 -8.87
N VAL A 46 -3.77 -4.16 -8.89
CA VAL A 46 -3.52 -3.28 -7.75
C VAL A 46 -3.51 -1.86 -8.27
N TRP A 47 -4.47 -1.05 -7.85
CA TRP A 47 -4.62 0.33 -8.30
C TRP A 47 -4.19 1.32 -7.22
N LEU A 48 -3.61 2.42 -7.64
CA LEU A 48 -3.61 3.63 -6.81
C LEU A 48 -5.07 4.06 -6.65
N TRP A 49 -5.38 4.78 -5.57
CA TRP A 49 -6.76 5.19 -5.32
C TRP A 49 -7.40 5.87 -6.54
N THR A 50 -6.68 6.82 -7.16
CA THR A 50 -7.21 7.55 -8.31
C THR A 50 -7.36 6.69 -9.57
N GLU A 51 -6.69 5.55 -9.62
CA GLU A 51 -6.81 4.60 -10.73
C GLU A 51 -7.95 3.62 -10.53
N PHE A 52 -8.41 3.45 -9.30
CA PHE A 52 -9.49 2.52 -8.98
C PHE A 52 -10.79 3.02 -9.63
N PRO A 53 -11.41 2.23 -10.52
CA PRO A 53 -12.54 2.73 -11.32
C PRO A 53 -13.71 3.26 -10.49
N SER A 54 -13.97 2.70 -9.34
CA SER A 54 -15.10 3.09 -8.50
C SER A 54 -14.78 4.16 -7.47
N HIS A 55 -13.58 4.76 -7.51
CA HIS A 55 -13.16 5.72 -6.48
C HIS A 55 -14.10 6.91 -6.35
N ASN A 56 -14.71 7.33 -7.46
CA ASN A 56 -15.63 8.48 -7.46
C ASN A 56 -16.86 8.27 -6.57
N GLN A 57 -17.20 7.03 -6.29
CA GLN A 57 -18.39 6.73 -5.49
C GLN A 57 -18.20 7.04 -4.01
N PHE A 58 -16.96 7.30 -3.58
CA PHE A 58 -16.64 7.52 -2.18
C PHE A 58 -16.67 8.98 -1.76
N GLY A 59 -16.78 9.90 -2.73
CA GLY A 59 -16.79 11.32 -2.45
C GLY A 59 -15.40 11.92 -2.36
N GLY A 60 -15.13 12.75 -1.44
CA GLY A 60 -13.99 13.63 -1.30
C GLY A 60 -12.57 13.05 -1.44
N LYS A 61 -11.62 13.83 -0.94
CA LYS A 61 -10.19 13.49 -0.93
C LYS A 61 -9.78 12.98 0.44
N ASP A 62 -8.60 12.40 0.51
CA ASP A 62 -7.98 11.99 1.78
C ASP A 62 -8.87 11.06 2.60
N LEU A 63 -9.39 10.06 1.93
CA LEU A 63 -10.35 9.14 2.54
C LEU A 63 -9.69 8.00 3.31
N GLY A 64 -8.36 7.97 3.38
CA GLY A 64 -7.65 6.96 4.15
C GLY A 64 -7.44 5.65 3.42
N ILE A 65 -7.73 5.60 2.12
CA ILE A 65 -7.40 4.44 1.28
C ILE A 65 -6.45 4.92 0.19
N ASP A 66 -5.28 4.32 0.11
CA ASP A 66 -4.26 4.70 -0.86
C ASP A 66 -4.20 3.76 -2.06
N LEU A 67 -4.47 2.48 -1.84
CA LEU A 67 -4.48 1.48 -2.90
C LEU A 67 -5.72 0.60 -2.76
N VAL A 68 -6.16 0.06 -3.88
CA VAL A 68 -7.20 -0.97 -3.91
C VAL A 68 -6.68 -2.13 -4.73
N ALA A 69 -6.83 -3.34 -4.22
CA ALA A 69 -6.44 -4.55 -4.95
C ALA A 69 -7.67 -5.39 -5.24
N LYS A 70 -7.65 -6.05 -6.38
CA LYS A 70 -8.68 -7.03 -6.76
C LYS A 70 -8.01 -8.38 -6.90
N THR A 71 -8.55 -9.39 -6.21
CA THR A 71 -8.02 -10.74 -6.31
C THR A 71 -8.55 -11.43 -7.56
N PHE A 72 -7.91 -12.51 -7.96
CA PHE A 72 -8.40 -13.32 -9.07
C PHE A 72 -9.75 -13.96 -8.75
N ALA A 73 -10.08 -14.10 -7.47
CA ALA A 73 -11.39 -14.59 -7.04
C ALA A 73 -12.49 -13.51 -7.11
N GLY A 74 -12.12 -12.27 -7.43
CA GLY A 74 -13.08 -11.18 -7.56
C GLY A 74 -13.32 -10.38 -6.29
N GLU A 75 -12.54 -10.60 -5.25
CA GLU A 75 -12.65 -9.84 -4.01
C GLU A 75 -11.82 -8.56 -4.07
N TYR A 76 -12.24 -7.54 -3.35
CA TYR A 76 -11.53 -6.25 -3.30
C TYR A 76 -10.94 -6.04 -1.91
N TRP A 77 -9.72 -5.53 -1.87
CA TRP A 77 -9.00 -5.22 -0.63
C TRP A 77 -8.76 -3.73 -0.56
N ALA A 78 -8.99 -3.14 0.60
CA ALA A 78 -8.65 -1.73 0.87
C ALA A 78 -7.28 -1.68 1.53
N ILE A 79 -6.41 -0.79 1.07
CA ILE A 79 -5.01 -0.74 1.52
C ILE A 79 -4.66 0.70 1.88
N GLN A 80 -4.12 0.88 3.09
CA GLN A 80 -3.60 2.15 3.58
C GLN A 80 -2.08 2.06 3.64
N CYS A 81 -1.41 3.11 3.16
CA CYS A 81 0.05 3.20 3.21
C CYS A 81 0.45 4.44 4.01
N LYS A 82 1.32 4.27 5.00
CA LYS A 82 1.83 5.37 5.82
C LYS A 82 3.36 5.37 5.80
N CYS A 83 3.93 6.38 5.18
CA CYS A 83 5.38 6.55 5.14
C CYS A 83 5.80 7.52 6.25
N TYR A 84 5.90 7.01 7.46
CA TYR A 84 6.27 7.77 8.65
C TYR A 84 7.74 7.57 8.99
N ALA A 85 8.28 8.46 9.81
CA ALA A 85 9.57 8.20 10.45
C ALA A 85 9.42 6.97 11.33
N ASP A 86 10.50 6.21 11.50
CA ASP A 86 10.44 4.92 12.19
C ASP A 86 10.10 5.03 13.69
N ASP A 87 10.23 6.22 14.26
CA ASP A 87 9.86 6.47 15.66
C ASP A 87 8.48 7.13 15.83
N ASN A 88 7.78 7.40 14.74
CA ASN A 88 6.42 7.91 14.79
C ASN A 88 5.44 6.81 15.17
N TYR A 89 4.38 7.20 15.87
CA TYR A 89 3.32 6.28 16.26
C TYR A 89 2.13 6.38 15.33
N ILE A 90 1.56 5.24 14.96
CA ILE A 90 0.25 5.19 14.36
C ILE A 90 -0.76 5.51 15.45
N THR A 91 -1.69 6.41 15.15
CA THR A 91 -2.68 6.89 16.11
C THR A 91 -4.08 6.39 15.77
N LYS A 92 -4.99 6.50 16.77
CA LYS A 92 -6.40 6.15 16.54
C LYS A 92 -6.99 6.96 15.38
N ALA A 93 -6.65 8.25 15.26
CA ALA A 93 -7.18 9.08 14.19
C ALA A 93 -6.77 8.57 12.81
N ASP A 94 -5.52 8.11 12.67
CA ASP A 94 -5.06 7.49 11.42
C ASP A 94 -5.93 6.30 11.06
N VAL A 95 -6.18 5.43 12.04
CA VAL A 95 -6.91 4.20 11.84
C VAL A 95 -8.40 4.46 11.56
N ASP A 96 -9.02 5.37 12.30
CA ASP A 96 -10.44 5.68 12.18
C ASP A 96 -10.82 6.07 10.75
N THR A 97 -10.02 6.90 10.11
CA THR A 97 -10.30 7.36 8.75
C THR A 97 -10.31 6.18 7.78
N PHE A 98 -9.33 5.31 7.91
CA PHE A 98 -9.23 4.12 7.06
C PHE A 98 -10.42 3.19 7.28
N LEU A 99 -10.75 2.91 8.54
CA LEU A 99 -11.86 2.01 8.85
C LEU A 99 -13.19 2.56 8.36
N SER A 100 -13.41 3.87 8.54
CA SER A 100 -14.64 4.52 8.10
C SER A 100 -14.85 4.37 6.60
N THR A 101 -13.85 4.70 5.81
CA THR A 101 -13.97 4.64 4.35
C THR A 101 -14.03 3.20 3.85
N SER A 102 -13.22 2.31 4.42
CA SER A 102 -13.16 0.93 3.97
C SER A 102 -14.36 0.08 4.41
N SER A 103 -15.28 0.68 5.18
CA SER A 103 -16.56 0.02 5.56
C SER A 103 -17.65 0.29 4.54
N LYS A 104 -17.44 1.20 3.60
CA LYS A 104 -18.46 1.55 2.61
C LYS A 104 -18.53 0.52 1.50
N THR A 105 -19.72 0.35 0.93
CA THR A 105 -19.91 -0.45 -0.27
C THR A 105 -19.74 0.41 -1.52
N PHE A 106 -19.52 -0.25 -2.64
CA PHE A 106 -19.38 0.42 -3.93
C PHE A 106 -19.87 -0.53 -5.02
N GLU A 107 -20.09 0.01 -6.20
CA GLU A 107 -20.58 -0.77 -7.33
C GLU A 107 -19.51 -0.93 -8.40
N VAL A 108 -19.46 -2.11 -8.98
CA VAL A 108 -18.65 -2.40 -10.16
C VAL A 108 -19.58 -3.10 -11.14
N GLU A 109 -19.79 -2.49 -12.30
CA GLU A 109 -20.69 -3.06 -13.32
C GLU A 109 -22.07 -3.36 -12.76
N ASP A 110 -22.59 -2.43 -11.96
CA ASP A 110 -23.92 -2.49 -11.33
C ASP A 110 -24.06 -3.60 -10.28
N ILE A 111 -22.95 -4.18 -9.83
CA ILE A 111 -22.95 -5.18 -8.76
C ILE A 111 -22.34 -4.55 -7.51
N GLU A 112 -23.04 -4.64 -6.39
CA GLU A 112 -22.58 -4.10 -5.13
C GLU A 112 -21.46 -4.97 -4.54
N HIS A 113 -20.40 -4.33 -4.08
CA HIS A 113 -19.26 -4.96 -3.44
C HIS A 113 -18.98 -4.28 -2.10
N ALA A 114 -18.34 -5.04 -1.22
CA ALA A 114 -17.72 -4.51 -0.01
C ALA A 114 -16.27 -4.96 -0.03
N PHE A 115 -15.40 -4.23 0.66
CA PHE A 115 -14.02 -4.69 0.81
C PHE A 115 -14.00 -5.97 1.65
N ALA A 116 -13.38 -7.02 1.12
CA ALA A 116 -13.34 -8.33 1.79
C ALA A 116 -12.20 -8.41 2.80
N GLN A 117 -11.15 -7.61 2.60
CA GLN A 117 -9.97 -7.57 3.47
C GLN A 117 -9.45 -6.15 3.54
N ARG A 118 -8.71 -5.87 4.61
CA ARG A 118 -8.05 -4.59 4.83
C ARG A 118 -6.58 -4.83 5.10
N LEU A 119 -5.72 -4.03 4.50
CA LEU A 119 -4.28 -4.14 4.66
C LEU A 119 -3.71 -2.77 5.04
N TRP A 120 -2.92 -2.74 6.10
CA TRP A 120 -2.25 -1.53 6.58
C TRP A 120 -0.74 -1.71 6.43
N ILE A 121 -0.11 -0.84 5.66
CA ILE A 121 1.33 -0.89 5.41
C ILE A 121 1.96 0.39 5.93
N SER A 122 2.96 0.27 6.81
CA SER A 122 3.62 1.46 7.36
C SER A 122 5.11 1.25 7.56
N THR A 123 5.84 2.37 7.57
CA THR A 123 7.29 2.37 7.78
C THR A 123 7.64 2.56 9.26
N THR A 124 6.72 2.25 10.15
CA THR A 124 6.96 2.24 11.59
C THR A 124 6.37 0.98 12.20
N ASN A 125 6.96 0.53 13.29
CA ASN A 125 6.44 -0.60 14.07
C ASN A 125 5.59 -0.11 15.24
N LYS A 126 5.50 1.21 15.44
CA LYS A 126 4.93 1.80 16.65
C LYS A 126 3.47 2.17 16.48
N TRP A 127 2.64 1.55 17.29
CA TRP A 127 1.21 1.81 17.35
C TRP A 127 0.88 2.21 18.78
N ASN A 128 0.17 3.32 18.98
CA ASN A 128 -0.22 3.66 20.34
C ASN A 128 -1.36 2.76 20.82
N SER A 129 -1.63 2.79 22.13
CA SER A 129 -2.63 1.89 22.74
C SER A 129 -4.02 2.05 22.11
N ALA A 130 -4.42 3.27 21.84
CA ALA A 130 -5.74 3.54 21.25
C ALA A 130 -5.84 2.98 19.84
N ALA A 131 -4.77 3.10 19.03
CA ALA A 131 -4.74 2.55 17.69
C ALA A 131 -4.79 1.02 17.73
N GLU A 132 -4.05 0.39 18.65
CA GLU A 132 -4.08 -1.05 18.82
C GLU A 132 -5.48 -1.55 19.17
N LEU A 133 -6.15 -0.89 20.09
CA LEU A 133 -7.51 -1.27 20.47
C LEU A 133 -8.49 -1.09 19.31
N THR A 134 -8.35 0.00 18.57
CA THR A 134 -9.27 0.32 17.48
C THR A 134 -9.16 -0.70 16.34
N ILE A 135 -7.96 -1.20 16.07
CA ILE A 135 -7.75 -2.09 14.93
C ILE A 135 -8.15 -3.54 15.22
N LYS A 136 -8.33 -3.88 16.50
CA LYS A 136 -8.70 -5.25 16.89
C LYS A 136 -10.13 -5.58 16.53
N ASN A 137 -10.36 -6.85 16.22
CA ASN A 137 -11.70 -7.42 16.08
C ASN A 137 -12.57 -6.70 15.05
N GLN A 138 -11.96 -6.17 14.02
CA GLN A 138 -12.67 -5.54 12.92
C GLN A 138 -13.21 -6.60 11.95
N THR A 139 -14.33 -6.27 11.31
CA THR A 139 -14.92 -7.08 10.26
C THR A 139 -15.10 -6.19 9.04
N PRO A 140 -14.42 -6.42 7.95
CA PRO A 140 -13.35 -7.41 7.76
C PRO A 140 -12.11 -7.10 8.59
N PRO A 141 -11.26 -8.09 8.85
CA PRO A 141 -10.07 -7.87 9.67
C PRO A 141 -9.05 -6.99 8.96
N VAL A 142 -8.16 -6.40 9.75
CA VAL A 142 -7.05 -5.60 9.23
C VAL A 142 -5.76 -6.37 9.44
N THR A 143 -5.09 -6.69 8.34
CA THR A 143 -3.75 -7.28 8.37
C THR A 143 -2.74 -6.14 8.32
N ARG A 144 -1.63 -6.28 9.02
CA ARG A 144 -0.58 -5.25 9.08
C ARG A 144 0.72 -5.73 8.48
N LEU A 145 1.34 -4.85 7.69
CA LEU A 145 2.74 -4.97 7.29
C LEU A 145 3.44 -3.75 7.86
N ASN A 146 4.13 -3.94 8.97
CA ASN A 146 4.87 -2.88 9.63
C ASN A 146 6.31 -2.83 9.09
N LEU A 147 7.10 -1.89 9.56
CA LEU A 147 8.48 -1.74 9.12
C LEU A 147 9.26 -3.05 9.23
N ILE A 148 9.10 -3.76 10.36
CA ILE A 148 9.83 -5.01 10.58
C ILE A 148 9.47 -6.07 9.53
N ASP A 149 8.22 -6.10 9.11
CA ASP A 149 7.77 -7.07 8.09
C ASP A 149 8.37 -6.75 6.73
N LEU A 150 8.42 -5.47 6.37
CA LEU A 150 8.98 -5.03 5.10
C LEU A 150 10.49 -5.23 5.05
N GLU A 151 11.17 -4.99 6.19
CA GLU A 151 12.61 -5.20 6.27
C GLU A 151 12.99 -6.68 6.23
N ALA A 152 12.13 -7.54 6.74
CA ALA A 152 12.39 -8.98 6.79
C ALA A 152 12.04 -9.69 5.48
N ASP A 153 11.23 -9.07 4.62
CA ASP A 153 10.80 -9.70 3.38
C ASP A 153 11.97 -9.79 2.39
N ASN A 154 12.11 -10.96 1.77
CA ASN A 154 13.19 -11.21 0.84
C ASN A 154 12.82 -10.67 -0.55
N VAL A 155 12.90 -9.35 -0.68
CA VAL A 155 12.53 -8.61 -1.90
C VAL A 155 13.75 -7.81 -2.37
N ASP A 156 13.94 -7.78 -3.67
CA ASP A 156 14.95 -6.91 -4.27
C ASP A 156 14.37 -5.49 -4.37
N TRP A 157 14.41 -4.76 -3.27
CA TRP A 157 13.84 -3.43 -3.18
C TRP A 157 14.50 -2.44 -4.13
N GLU A 158 15.79 -2.58 -4.35
CA GLU A 158 16.51 -1.70 -5.27
C GLU A 158 15.98 -1.87 -6.70
N LYS A 159 15.75 -3.11 -7.09
CA LYS A 159 15.23 -3.41 -8.42
C LYS A 159 13.82 -2.86 -8.58
N LEU A 160 12.97 -3.03 -7.57
CA LEU A 160 11.61 -2.50 -7.60
C LEU A 160 11.61 -0.98 -7.74
N GLU A 161 12.36 -0.31 -6.88
CA GLU A 161 12.42 1.15 -6.88
C GLU A 161 13.02 1.67 -8.18
N HIS A 162 14.07 1.01 -8.66
CA HIS A 162 14.74 1.40 -9.89
C HIS A 162 13.83 1.29 -11.11
N GLY A 163 12.97 0.28 -11.15
CA GLY A 163 12.00 0.13 -12.20
C GLY A 163 10.96 1.24 -12.22
N LEU A 164 10.65 1.81 -11.05
CA LEU A 164 9.68 2.90 -10.94
C LEU A 164 10.32 4.27 -11.19
N TYR A 165 11.49 4.53 -10.60
CA TYR A 165 12.09 5.85 -10.53
C TYR A 165 13.53 5.91 -11.03
N GLY A 166 14.01 4.82 -11.57
CA GLY A 166 15.35 4.76 -12.13
C GLY A 166 15.44 5.62 -13.37
N LYS A 167 16.45 5.39 -14.16
CA LYS A 167 16.67 6.21 -15.35
C LYS A 167 15.43 6.26 -16.22
N ALA A 168 15.05 7.46 -16.61
CA ALA A 168 13.92 7.65 -17.53
C ALA A 168 14.11 6.88 -18.83
N SER A 169 15.35 6.61 -19.19
CA SER A 169 15.68 5.87 -20.39
C SER A 169 15.58 4.36 -20.25
N ARG A 170 15.28 3.86 -19.07
CA ARG A 170 15.19 2.42 -18.88
C ARG A 170 13.88 1.91 -19.48
N PRO A 171 13.97 1.06 -20.46
CA PRO A 171 12.76 0.52 -21.07
C PRO A 171 12.27 -0.76 -20.42
N GLN A 172 13.07 -1.37 -19.55
CA GLN A 172 12.77 -2.70 -19.03
C GLN A 172 11.71 -2.66 -17.92
N PRO A 173 10.65 -3.45 -18.06
CA PRO A 173 9.70 -3.58 -16.98
C PRO A 173 10.31 -4.44 -15.87
N PHE A 174 9.67 -4.41 -14.77
CA PHE A 174 9.96 -5.45 -13.80
C PHE A 174 9.54 -6.75 -14.36
N SER A 175 10.13 -7.60 -14.23
CA SER A 175 9.48 -8.71 -14.58
C SER A 175 9.98 -9.94 -14.34
N ILE A 176 9.82 -9.88 -14.76
CA ILE A 176 9.95 -10.58 -14.87
C ILE A 176 10.50 -11.37 -15.40
N MET A 177 11.00 -11.46 -15.82
CA MET A 177 11.49 -11.86 -16.49
C MET A 177 12.38 -11.95 -16.76
N GLU A 178 12.60 -12.22 -17.04
CA GLU A 178 13.38 -12.18 -17.38
C GLU A 178 13.95 -11.96 -17.85
N HIS A 179 13.88 -12.10 -18.11
CA HIS A 179 14.40 -11.80 -18.61
C HIS A 179 14.87 -11.36 -19.25
N GLN A 180 14.80 -11.46 -19.56
CA GLN A 180 15.18 -11.01 -20.22
C GLN A 180 15.68 -10.73 -20.66
N GLN A 181 15.78 -11.08 -20.99
CA GLN A 181 16.16 -10.68 -21.44
C GLN A 181 16.34 -10.47 -21.58
#